data_61ccbb595df4c6c252cef26172d02b8f
#
_entry.id   61ccbb595df4c6c252cef26172d02b8f
#
_cell.length_a   1.000
_cell.length_b   1.000
_cell.length_c   1.000
_cell.angle_alpha   90.00
_cell.angle_beta   90.00
_cell.angle_gamma   90.00
#
_symmetry.space_group_name_H-M   'P 1'
#
loop_
_entity.id
_entity.type
_entity.pdbx_description
1 polymer ?
#
loop_
_entity_poly.entity_id
_entity_poly.type
_entity_poly.pdbx_seq_one_letter_code
_entity_poly.pdbx_strand_id
1 'polypeptide(L)'
;MHIDLSGKNALVTASTAGIGLAIATGLAQAGANVIINGRHPGTVQEVVDKLRKQLHGANIEGAAAELSTAAGAKALTDAVPSVDILVNNAGIFGLIPFFDIDDAEWERYFQTNVMSGVRLSRHYMRGMLERSWGRVVFISSESGLNIPVDMVQYGFTKTAQLSIARGLAKVAAGSGVTVNSVLPGPTLSDGFKDLVREQAEREGKSYEQIGDEFVKAHRSSSIIQRIASTEEVANMVVYICSPQASATTGASLRVDGGVVDTI
;
A
#
# COMPACT_ATOMS: atom_id res chain seq x y z
N MET A 1 -17.75 -7.43 13.85
CA MET A 1 -17.77 -7.99 12.48
C MET A 1 -16.65 -9.01 12.40
N HIS A 2 -16.92 -10.23 11.95
CA HIS A 2 -15.89 -11.22 11.68
C HIS A 2 -15.57 -11.22 10.18
N ILE A 3 -14.30 -11.07 9.83
CA ILE A 3 -13.81 -11.15 8.45
C ILE A 3 -13.10 -12.47 8.30
N ASP A 4 -13.53 -13.27 7.33
CA ASP A 4 -12.93 -14.55 6.98
C ASP A 4 -12.49 -14.52 5.52
N LEU A 5 -11.17 -14.66 5.31
CA LEU A 5 -10.51 -14.73 4.01
C LEU A 5 -9.90 -16.11 3.75
N SER A 6 -10.35 -17.12 4.46
CA SER A 6 -9.86 -18.50 4.30
C SER A 6 -9.96 -18.95 2.85
N GLY A 7 -8.90 -19.59 2.34
CA GLY A 7 -8.80 -20.05 0.96
C GLY A 7 -8.53 -18.95 -0.08
N LYS A 8 -8.33 -17.68 0.32
CA LYS A 8 -7.94 -16.60 -0.58
C LYS A 8 -6.43 -16.42 -0.59
N ASN A 9 -5.85 -16.26 -1.77
CA ASN A 9 -4.44 -15.96 -1.98
C ASN A 9 -4.26 -14.45 -2.13
N ALA A 10 -3.47 -13.84 -1.25
CA ALA A 10 -3.24 -12.41 -1.20
C ALA A 10 -1.76 -12.06 -1.46
N LEU A 11 -1.49 -11.28 -2.47
CA LEU A 11 -0.18 -10.69 -2.73
C LEU A 11 -0.17 -9.24 -2.23
N VAL A 12 0.77 -8.94 -1.33
CA VAL A 12 1.02 -7.58 -0.87
C VAL A 12 2.40 -7.14 -1.34
N THR A 13 2.46 -6.12 -2.20
CA THR A 13 3.75 -5.64 -2.73
C THR A 13 4.48 -4.77 -1.72
N ALA A 14 5.82 -4.82 -1.69
CA ALA A 14 6.68 -4.12 -0.73
C ALA A 14 6.21 -4.34 0.73
N SER A 15 5.98 -5.59 1.11
CA SER A 15 5.40 -6.00 2.40
C SER A 15 6.43 -6.52 3.41
N THR A 16 7.70 -6.19 3.23
CA THR A 16 8.74 -6.57 4.20
C THR A 16 8.84 -5.62 5.41
N ALA A 17 8.16 -4.47 5.36
CA ALA A 17 8.16 -3.46 6.42
C ALA A 17 6.91 -2.56 6.35
N GLY A 18 6.71 -1.71 7.33
CA GLY A 18 5.76 -0.61 7.36
C GLY A 18 4.32 -1.01 7.10
N ILE A 19 3.61 -0.18 6.32
CA ILE A 19 2.19 -0.38 5.98
C ILE A 19 1.98 -1.74 5.28
N GLY A 20 2.87 -2.11 4.35
CA GLY A 20 2.75 -3.37 3.62
C GLY A 20 2.84 -4.59 4.52
N LEU A 21 3.73 -4.58 5.51
CA LEU A 21 3.86 -5.67 6.50
C LEU A 21 2.62 -5.74 7.41
N ALA A 22 2.10 -4.61 7.87
CA ALA A 22 0.89 -4.57 8.68
C ALA A 22 -0.32 -5.11 7.90
N ILE A 23 -0.46 -4.75 6.62
CA ILE A 23 -1.51 -5.26 5.74
C ILE A 23 -1.37 -6.79 5.56
N ALA A 24 -0.18 -7.27 5.25
CA ALA A 24 0.09 -8.70 5.08
C ALA A 24 -0.24 -9.49 6.36
N THR A 25 0.15 -8.95 7.51
CA THR A 25 -0.18 -9.52 8.83
C THR A 25 -1.70 -9.58 9.06
N GLY A 26 -2.40 -8.48 8.81
CA GLY A 26 -3.87 -8.42 9.00
C GLY A 26 -4.62 -9.37 8.06
N LEU A 27 -4.21 -9.50 6.80
CA LEU A 27 -4.80 -10.46 5.86
C LEU A 27 -4.55 -11.90 6.28
N ALA A 28 -3.35 -12.23 6.78
CA ALA A 28 -3.03 -13.55 7.31
C ALA A 28 -3.86 -13.88 8.58
N GLN A 29 -4.04 -12.91 9.48
CA GLN A 29 -4.90 -13.05 10.66
C GLN A 29 -6.37 -13.26 10.29
N ALA A 30 -6.81 -12.71 9.15
CA ALA A 30 -8.14 -12.95 8.60
C ALA A 30 -8.25 -14.27 7.82
N GLY A 31 -7.21 -15.11 7.80
CA GLY A 31 -7.22 -16.46 7.21
C GLY A 31 -6.73 -16.56 5.77
N ALA A 32 -6.27 -15.47 5.16
CA ALA A 32 -5.72 -15.54 3.81
C ALA A 32 -4.35 -16.24 3.76
N ASN A 33 -4.06 -16.93 2.64
CA ASN A 33 -2.70 -17.30 2.27
C ASN A 33 -2.00 -16.06 1.76
N VAL A 34 -0.89 -15.65 2.37
CA VAL A 34 -0.25 -14.36 2.07
C VAL A 34 1.10 -14.54 1.41
N ILE A 35 1.32 -13.83 0.30
CA ILE A 35 2.60 -13.75 -0.39
C ILE A 35 3.25 -12.41 -0.04
N ILE A 36 4.38 -12.48 0.66
CA ILE A 36 5.25 -11.34 0.99
C ILE A 36 6.12 -11.03 -0.20
N ASN A 37 6.11 -9.77 -0.65
CA ASN A 37 7.01 -9.29 -1.69
C ASN A 37 7.95 -8.21 -1.16
N GLY A 38 9.17 -8.27 -1.62
CA GLY A 38 10.24 -7.30 -1.40
C GLY A 38 11.34 -7.48 -2.45
N ARG A 39 12.31 -6.58 -2.49
CA ARG A 39 13.39 -6.61 -3.49
C ARG A 39 14.44 -7.70 -3.22
N HIS A 40 14.76 -7.92 -1.95
CA HIS A 40 15.87 -8.78 -1.51
C HIS A 40 15.35 -10.11 -0.98
N PRO A 41 15.77 -11.26 -1.57
CA PRO A 41 15.30 -12.59 -1.14
C PRO A 41 15.53 -12.88 0.34
N GLY A 42 16.69 -12.48 0.89
CA GLY A 42 17.00 -12.68 2.31
C GLY A 42 16.01 -11.97 3.23
N THR A 43 15.76 -10.67 3.00
CA THR A 43 14.79 -9.90 3.80
C THR A 43 13.36 -10.46 3.67
N VAL A 44 12.97 -10.90 2.48
CA VAL A 44 11.67 -11.55 2.28
C VAL A 44 11.57 -12.82 3.11
N GLN A 45 12.61 -13.67 3.09
CA GLN A 45 12.62 -14.92 3.84
C GLN A 45 12.59 -14.69 5.36
N GLU A 46 13.35 -13.71 5.86
CA GLU A 46 13.36 -13.33 7.28
C GLU A 46 11.95 -12.92 7.75
N VAL A 47 11.24 -12.14 6.96
CA VAL A 47 9.87 -11.70 7.28
C VAL A 47 8.90 -12.87 7.23
N VAL A 48 8.99 -13.75 6.24
CA VAL A 48 8.18 -14.97 6.15
C VAL A 48 8.36 -15.83 7.40
N ASP A 49 9.61 -16.08 7.80
CA ASP A 49 9.92 -16.92 8.96
C ASP A 49 9.42 -16.27 10.27
N LYS A 50 9.55 -14.96 10.39
CA LYS A 50 9.03 -14.20 11.52
C LYS A 50 7.51 -14.32 11.63
N LEU A 51 6.80 -14.09 10.53
CA LEU A 51 5.34 -14.14 10.52
C LEU A 51 4.82 -15.55 10.76
N ARG A 52 5.45 -16.59 10.20
CA ARG A 52 5.08 -18.00 10.46
C ARG A 52 5.23 -18.37 11.94
N LYS A 53 6.22 -17.82 12.63
CA LYS A 53 6.40 -18.00 14.08
C LYS A 53 5.34 -17.26 14.90
N GLN A 54 4.91 -16.09 14.44
CA GLN A 54 3.93 -15.25 15.15
C GLN A 54 2.48 -15.70 14.91
N LEU A 55 2.18 -16.17 13.70
CA LEU A 55 0.83 -16.52 13.25
C LEU A 55 0.74 -18.02 13.00
N HIS A 56 0.64 -18.79 14.09
CA HIS A 56 0.57 -20.26 14.01
C HIS A 56 -0.56 -20.72 13.09
N GLY A 57 -0.22 -21.55 12.11
CA GLY A 57 -1.19 -22.10 11.14
C GLY A 57 -1.47 -21.20 9.92
N ALA A 58 -0.93 -19.98 9.87
CA ALA A 58 -1.07 -19.14 8.68
C ALA A 58 -0.14 -19.62 7.54
N ASN A 59 -0.68 -19.67 6.33
CA ASN A 59 0.11 -19.95 5.13
C ASN A 59 0.73 -18.64 4.61
N ILE A 60 2.05 -18.52 4.75
CA ILE A 60 2.81 -17.33 4.36
C ILE A 60 3.97 -17.75 3.48
N GLU A 61 4.04 -17.18 2.30
CA GLU A 61 5.08 -17.43 1.31
C GLU A 61 5.82 -16.16 0.94
N GLY A 62 6.96 -16.25 0.29
CA GLY A 62 7.75 -15.13 -0.15
C GLY A 62 8.02 -15.15 -1.65
N ALA A 63 7.96 -13.98 -2.29
CA ALA A 63 8.31 -13.80 -3.70
C ALA A 63 9.12 -12.50 -3.87
N ALA A 64 10.43 -12.63 -3.99
CA ALA A 64 11.31 -11.48 -4.17
C ALA A 64 11.31 -11.00 -5.63
N ALA A 65 11.07 -9.71 -5.83
CA ALA A 65 11.10 -9.08 -7.16
C ALA A 65 11.22 -7.55 -7.04
N GLU A 66 11.96 -6.93 -7.96
CA GLU A 66 12.04 -5.48 -8.10
C GLU A 66 10.96 -4.96 -9.06
N LEU A 67 9.93 -4.33 -8.51
CA LEU A 67 8.72 -3.97 -9.26
C LEU A 67 8.81 -2.65 -10.03
N SER A 68 9.85 -1.87 -9.86
CA SER A 68 10.08 -0.68 -10.67
C SER A 68 10.38 -1.01 -12.15
N THR A 69 10.69 -2.27 -12.46
CA THR A 69 11.00 -2.73 -13.81
C THR A 69 9.95 -3.68 -14.37
N ALA A 70 9.79 -3.71 -15.69
CA ALA A 70 8.92 -4.68 -16.37
C ALA A 70 9.42 -6.12 -16.18
N ALA A 71 10.74 -6.34 -16.18
CA ALA A 71 11.35 -7.64 -15.96
C ALA A 71 11.07 -8.17 -14.55
N GLY A 72 11.19 -7.33 -13.51
CA GLY A 72 10.89 -7.74 -12.17
C GLY A 72 9.39 -8.02 -11.93
N ALA A 73 8.51 -7.21 -12.52
CA ALA A 73 7.07 -7.49 -12.49
C ALA A 73 6.75 -8.83 -13.18
N LYS A 74 7.40 -9.13 -14.33
CA LYS A 74 7.26 -10.41 -15.00
C LYS A 74 7.76 -11.57 -14.15
N ALA A 75 8.93 -11.44 -13.53
CA ALA A 75 9.48 -12.47 -12.65
C ALA A 75 8.53 -12.79 -11.49
N LEU A 76 7.90 -11.76 -10.89
CA LEU A 76 6.91 -11.96 -9.85
C LEU A 76 5.68 -12.71 -10.37
N THR A 77 5.14 -12.33 -11.53
CA THR A 77 3.95 -12.99 -12.10
C THR A 77 4.22 -14.40 -12.60
N ASP A 78 5.44 -14.71 -13.00
CA ASP A 78 5.85 -16.08 -13.33
C ASP A 78 5.95 -16.96 -12.07
N ALA A 79 6.47 -16.41 -10.96
CA ALA A 79 6.58 -17.14 -9.69
C ALA A 79 5.23 -17.27 -8.96
N VAL A 80 4.35 -16.28 -9.10
CA VAL A 80 3.02 -16.21 -8.48
C VAL A 80 1.99 -15.97 -9.60
N PRO A 81 1.54 -17.00 -10.30
CA PRO A 81 0.73 -16.80 -11.51
C PRO A 81 -0.70 -16.37 -11.27
N SER A 82 -1.24 -16.56 -10.07
CA SER A 82 -2.63 -16.22 -9.73
C SER A 82 -2.78 -15.81 -8.28
N VAL A 83 -3.59 -14.77 -8.05
CA VAL A 83 -4.01 -14.34 -6.71
C VAL A 83 -5.48 -13.92 -6.73
N ASP A 84 -6.10 -13.92 -5.57
CA ASP A 84 -7.47 -13.44 -5.36
C ASP A 84 -7.48 -11.98 -4.88
N ILE A 85 -6.47 -11.60 -4.11
CA ILE A 85 -6.30 -10.26 -3.54
C ILE A 85 -4.94 -9.73 -3.98
N LEU A 86 -4.94 -8.55 -4.61
CA LEU A 86 -3.74 -7.80 -4.97
C LEU A 86 -3.71 -6.47 -4.22
N VAL A 87 -2.72 -6.27 -3.36
CA VAL A 87 -2.47 -4.98 -2.72
C VAL A 87 -1.22 -4.34 -3.33
N ASN A 88 -1.44 -3.32 -4.16
CA ASN A 88 -0.40 -2.50 -4.77
C ASN A 88 0.08 -1.47 -3.75
N ASN A 89 1.01 -1.87 -2.89
CA ASN A 89 1.60 -1.03 -1.84
C ASN A 89 3.00 -0.53 -2.21
N ALA A 90 3.69 -1.13 -3.19
CA ALA A 90 5.02 -0.70 -3.60
C ALA A 90 5.03 0.79 -3.97
N GLY A 91 5.96 1.52 -3.36
CA GLY A 91 6.12 2.95 -3.61
C GLY A 91 7.32 3.53 -2.88
N ILE A 92 7.77 4.67 -3.38
CA ILE A 92 8.80 5.52 -2.80
C ILE A 92 8.23 6.90 -2.55
N PHE A 93 8.77 7.60 -1.57
CA PHE A 93 8.44 8.99 -1.26
C PHE A 93 9.70 9.73 -0.82
N GLY A 94 9.67 11.05 -0.87
CA GLY A 94 10.75 11.92 -0.44
C GLY A 94 10.37 13.38 -0.62
N LEU A 95 11.00 14.22 0.19
CA LEU A 95 10.86 15.68 0.13
C LEU A 95 11.90 16.20 -0.85
N ILE A 96 11.49 16.73 -2.00
CA ILE A 96 12.39 17.28 -3.02
C ILE A 96 11.75 18.56 -3.56
N PRO A 97 12.43 19.71 -3.47
CA PRO A 97 11.96 20.95 -4.09
C PRO A 97 11.73 20.76 -5.59
N PHE A 98 10.62 21.29 -6.10
CA PHE A 98 10.21 21.06 -7.50
C PHE A 98 11.30 21.34 -8.54
N PHE A 99 12.06 22.43 -8.37
CA PHE A 99 13.09 22.83 -9.32
C PHE A 99 14.36 21.97 -9.27
N ASP A 100 14.50 21.11 -8.25
CA ASP A 100 15.64 20.19 -8.08
C ASP A 100 15.32 18.76 -8.57
N ILE A 101 14.10 18.53 -9.12
CA ILE A 101 13.67 17.23 -9.60
C ILE A 101 13.98 17.12 -11.09
N ASP A 102 14.95 16.28 -11.46
CA ASP A 102 15.25 15.98 -12.85
C ASP A 102 14.28 14.95 -13.49
N ASP A 103 14.36 14.78 -14.80
CA ASP A 103 13.50 13.84 -15.55
C ASP A 103 13.72 12.39 -15.10
N ALA A 104 14.93 12.01 -14.70
CA ALA A 104 15.25 10.67 -14.24
C ALA A 104 14.55 10.34 -12.92
N GLU A 105 14.45 11.33 -12.02
CA GLU A 105 13.73 11.19 -10.77
C GLU A 105 12.21 11.10 -11.01
N TRP A 106 11.64 11.91 -11.91
CA TRP A 106 10.25 11.76 -12.35
C TRP A 106 9.95 10.35 -12.87
N GLU A 107 10.81 9.82 -13.74
CA GLU A 107 10.67 8.49 -14.30
C GLU A 107 10.78 7.42 -13.21
N ARG A 108 11.71 7.56 -12.26
CA ARG A 108 11.88 6.65 -11.13
C ARG A 108 10.62 6.55 -10.27
N TYR A 109 10.01 7.69 -9.94
CA TYR A 109 8.74 7.72 -9.21
C TYR A 109 7.60 7.10 -10.01
N PHE A 110 7.49 7.43 -11.28
CA PHE A 110 6.46 6.89 -12.16
C PHE A 110 6.57 5.37 -12.30
N GLN A 111 7.74 4.85 -12.59
CA GLN A 111 7.95 3.40 -12.73
C GLN A 111 7.69 2.64 -11.44
N THR A 112 8.12 3.17 -10.29
CA THR A 112 7.99 2.51 -9.01
C THR A 112 6.56 2.62 -8.46
N ASN A 113 5.97 3.80 -8.43
CA ASN A 113 4.70 4.03 -7.74
C ASN A 113 3.48 3.73 -8.63
N VAL A 114 3.62 3.89 -9.95
CA VAL A 114 2.49 3.77 -10.88
C VAL A 114 2.57 2.49 -11.70
N MET A 115 3.66 2.33 -12.45
CA MET A 115 3.77 1.23 -13.42
C MET A 115 3.89 -0.14 -12.76
N SER A 116 4.42 -0.24 -11.55
CA SER A 116 4.39 -1.48 -10.76
C SER A 116 2.97 -2.02 -10.60
N GLY A 117 2.05 -1.18 -10.09
CA GLY A 117 0.65 -1.54 -9.90
C GLY A 117 -0.11 -1.79 -11.20
N VAL A 118 0.17 -1.01 -12.26
CA VAL A 118 -0.42 -1.21 -13.59
C VAL A 118 -0.05 -2.57 -14.17
N ARG A 119 1.23 -2.97 -14.09
CA ARG A 119 1.72 -4.27 -14.62
C ARG A 119 1.06 -5.44 -13.89
N LEU A 120 1.03 -5.40 -12.57
CA LEU A 120 0.45 -6.47 -11.75
C LEU A 120 -1.08 -6.54 -11.90
N SER A 121 -1.77 -5.41 -11.86
CA SER A 121 -3.22 -5.37 -12.05
C SER A 121 -3.62 -5.90 -13.43
N ARG A 122 -2.90 -5.55 -14.49
CA ARG A 122 -3.11 -6.06 -15.84
C ARG A 122 -2.96 -7.58 -15.94
N HIS A 123 -2.04 -8.17 -15.17
CA HIS A 123 -1.85 -9.62 -15.14
C HIS A 123 -2.97 -10.30 -14.34
N TYR A 124 -3.14 -9.94 -13.08
CA TYR A 124 -3.98 -10.69 -12.15
C TYR A 124 -5.48 -10.49 -12.37
N MET A 125 -5.91 -9.29 -12.80
CA MET A 125 -7.34 -9.01 -12.99
C MET A 125 -7.98 -9.89 -14.05
N ARG A 126 -7.26 -10.37 -15.06
CA ARG A 126 -7.82 -11.31 -16.08
C ARG A 126 -8.39 -12.54 -15.41
N GLY A 127 -7.59 -13.25 -14.62
CA GLY A 127 -8.05 -14.42 -13.88
C GLY A 127 -9.10 -14.11 -12.81
N MET A 128 -9.03 -12.94 -12.17
CA MET A 128 -10.08 -12.50 -11.23
C MET A 128 -11.42 -12.32 -11.93
N LEU A 129 -11.44 -11.71 -13.11
CA LEU A 129 -12.66 -11.52 -13.93
C LEU A 129 -13.25 -12.86 -14.38
N GLU A 130 -12.43 -13.80 -14.84
CA GLU A 130 -12.83 -15.16 -15.24
C GLU A 130 -13.46 -15.93 -14.09
N ARG A 131 -12.92 -15.80 -12.87
CA ARG A 131 -13.43 -16.45 -11.66
C ARG A 131 -14.58 -15.68 -10.98
N SER A 132 -14.95 -14.52 -11.51
CA SER A 132 -15.99 -13.63 -10.96
C SER A 132 -15.74 -13.24 -9.49
N TRP A 133 -14.49 -13.16 -9.08
CA TRP A 133 -14.08 -12.73 -7.74
C TRP A 133 -12.66 -12.19 -7.76
N GLY A 134 -12.47 -11.06 -7.12
CA GLY A 134 -11.15 -10.46 -6.92
C GLY A 134 -11.21 -9.17 -6.11
N ARG A 135 -10.09 -8.82 -5.50
CA ARG A 135 -9.90 -7.57 -4.76
C ARG A 135 -8.59 -6.94 -5.20
N VAL A 136 -8.66 -5.74 -5.74
CA VAL A 136 -7.47 -4.96 -6.09
C VAL A 136 -7.49 -3.67 -5.29
N VAL A 137 -6.41 -3.42 -4.55
CA VAL A 137 -6.26 -2.24 -3.72
C VAL A 137 -4.98 -1.51 -4.11
N PHE A 138 -5.08 -0.21 -4.31
CA PHE A 138 -3.94 0.69 -4.45
C PHE A 138 -3.73 1.45 -3.15
N ILE A 139 -2.54 1.36 -2.56
CA ILE A 139 -2.17 2.21 -1.42
C ILE A 139 -1.66 3.53 -1.97
N SER A 140 -2.59 4.48 -2.08
CA SER A 140 -2.30 5.83 -2.50
C SER A 140 -1.79 6.67 -1.31
N SER A 141 -2.30 7.89 -1.13
CA SER A 141 -1.98 8.80 -0.03
C SER A 141 -3.00 9.94 0.00
N GLU A 142 -3.15 10.62 1.14
CA GLU A 142 -3.80 11.93 1.21
C GLU A 142 -3.13 12.93 0.26
N SER A 143 -1.80 12.78 0.04
CA SER A 143 -1.03 13.59 -0.89
C SER A 143 -1.41 13.40 -2.37
N GLY A 144 -2.25 12.41 -2.69
CA GLY A 144 -2.87 12.29 -4.01
C GLY A 144 -4.05 13.24 -4.23
N LEU A 145 -4.56 13.86 -3.17
CA LEU A 145 -5.65 14.86 -3.19
C LEU A 145 -5.14 16.23 -2.74
N ASN A 146 -4.38 16.28 -1.65
CA ASN A 146 -3.79 17.48 -1.07
C ASN A 146 -2.27 17.44 -1.23
N ILE A 147 -1.78 17.81 -2.43
CA ILE A 147 -0.39 17.63 -2.86
C ILE A 147 0.51 18.61 -2.10
N PRO A 148 1.50 18.13 -1.29
CA PRO A 148 2.44 19.02 -0.63
C PRO A 148 3.39 19.68 -1.64
N VAL A 149 3.77 20.92 -1.37
CA VAL A 149 4.61 21.74 -2.29
C VAL A 149 6.00 21.16 -2.53
N ASP A 150 6.52 20.39 -1.60
CA ASP A 150 7.83 19.73 -1.62
C ASP A 150 7.75 18.22 -1.97
N MET A 151 6.58 17.76 -2.45
CA MET A 151 6.33 16.37 -2.83
C MET A 151 5.53 16.26 -4.14
N VAL A 152 5.73 17.19 -5.08
CA VAL A 152 4.93 17.26 -6.32
C VAL A 152 5.02 15.95 -7.13
N GLN A 153 6.23 15.39 -7.29
CA GLN A 153 6.48 14.12 -7.98
C GLN A 153 5.79 12.93 -7.30
N TYR A 154 5.75 12.94 -5.98
CA TYR A 154 5.05 11.92 -5.21
C TYR A 154 3.53 12.08 -5.35
N GLY A 155 3.02 13.28 -5.09
CA GLY A 155 1.59 13.60 -5.20
C GLY A 155 1.01 13.24 -6.56
N PHE A 156 1.73 13.58 -7.66
CA PHE A 156 1.38 13.17 -9.01
C PHE A 156 1.18 11.66 -9.11
N THR A 157 2.13 10.86 -8.61
CA THR A 157 2.02 9.40 -8.71
C THR A 157 0.86 8.85 -7.89
N LYS A 158 0.56 9.46 -6.74
CA LYS A 158 -0.55 9.06 -5.88
C LYS A 158 -1.91 9.44 -6.47
N THR A 159 -2.02 10.60 -7.13
CA THR A 159 -3.19 10.97 -7.94
C THR A 159 -3.38 10.01 -9.12
N ALA A 160 -2.31 9.64 -9.82
CA ALA A 160 -2.37 8.68 -10.91
C ALA A 160 -2.93 7.32 -10.46
N GLN A 161 -2.57 6.84 -9.27
CA GLN A 161 -3.12 5.61 -8.70
C GLN A 161 -4.65 5.70 -8.49
N LEU A 162 -5.17 6.86 -8.04
CA LEU A 162 -6.63 7.08 -7.90
C LEU A 162 -7.35 6.96 -9.24
N SER A 163 -6.80 7.61 -10.28
CA SER A 163 -7.34 7.55 -11.64
C SER A 163 -7.34 6.13 -12.20
N ILE A 164 -6.23 5.40 -12.03
CA ILE A 164 -6.09 4.01 -12.49
C ILE A 164 -7.08 3.11 -11.76
N ALA A 165 -7.15 3.18 -10.43
CA ALA A 165 -8.07 2.37 -9.64
C ALA A 165 -9.53 2.60 -10.06
N ARG A 166 -9.93 3.86 -10.26
CA ARG A 166 -11.27 4.21 -10.74
C ARG A 166 -11.55 3.66 -12.14
N GLY A 167 -10.58 3.77 -13.05
CA GLY A 167 -10.69 3.22 -14.41
C GLY A 167 -10.84 1.70 -14.40
N LEU A 168 -10.00 1.00 -13.63
CA LEU A 168 -10.04 -0.47 -13.51
C LEU A 168 -11.33 -0.97 -12.85
N ALA A 169 -11.90 -0.23 -11.89
CA ALA A 169 -13.21 -0.54 -11.32
C ALA A 169 -14.32 -0.53 -12.38
N LYS A 170 -14.27 0.41 -13.33
CA LYS A 170 -15.20 0.45 -14.46
C LYS A 170 -15.00 -0.72 -15.43
N VAL A 171 -13.73 -1.12 -15.68
CA VAL A 171 -13.43 -2.31 -16.49
C VAL A 171 -14.00 -3.58 -15.84
N ALA A 172 -14.01 -3.65 -14.50
CA ALA A 172 -14.53 -4.78 -13.74
C ALA A 172 -16.06 -4.73 -13.50
N ALA A 173 -16.79 -3.84 -14.13
CA ALA A 173 -18.25 -3.67 -13.90
C ALA A 173 -19.01 -5.00 -14.08
N GLY A 174 -19.85 -5.36 -13.10
CA GLY A 174 -20.69 -6.56 -13.13
C GLY A 174 -19.97 -7.89 -12.88
N SER A 175 -18.66 -7.89 -12.62
CA SER A 175 -17.84 -9.12 -12.53
C SER A 175 -17.67 -9.69 -11.12
N GLY A 176 -18.12 -9.00 -10.08
CA GLY A 176 -17.80 -9.37 -8.68
C GLY A 176 -16.37 -9.00 -8.22
N VAL A 177 -15.54 -8.46 -9.11
CA VAL A 177 -14.21 -7.90 -8.78
C VAL A 177 -14.36 -6.46 -8.33
N THR A 178 -13.71 -6.09 -7.21
CA THR A 178 -13.68 -4.70 -6.75
C THR A 178 -12.27 -4.12 -6.85
N VAL A 179 -12.20 -2.84 -7.21
CA VAL A 179 -10.94 -2.09 -7.27
C VAL A 179 -11.09 -0.79 -6.52
N ASN A 180 -10.26 -0.56 -5.50
CA ASN A 180 -10.33 0.61 -4.64
C ASN A 180 -8.94 1.19 -4.36
N SER A 181 -8.90 2.43 -3.89
CA SER A 181 -7.71 3.05 -3.34
C SER A 181 -7.91 3.30 -1.84
N VAL A 182 -6.86 3.05 -1.05
CA VAL A 182 -6.77 3.49 0.35
C VAL A 182 -5.76 4.62 0.40
N LEU A 183 -6.13 5.69 1.10
CA LEU A 183 -5.35 6.93 1.20
C LEU A 183 -4.89 7.15 2.64
N PRO A 184 -3.73 6.61 3.03
CA PRO A 184 -3.15 6.93 4.33
C PRO A 184 -2.77 8.41 4.42
N GLY A 185 -2.92 8.99 5.60
CA GLY A 185 -2.24 10.19 6.01
C GLY A 185 -0.85 9.90 6.58
N PRO A 186 -0.25 10.83 7.33
CA PRO A 186 1.00 10.57 8.04
C PRO A 186 0.86 9.33 8.92
N THR A 187 1.71 8.34 8.64
CA THR A 187 1.65 7.03 9.28
C THR A 187 3.03 6.66 9.83
N LEU A 188 3.09 6.16 11.05
CA LEU A 188 4.30 5.74 11.76
C LEU A 188 4.85 4.43 11.15
N SER A 189 5.23 4.50 9.88
CA SER A 189 5.88 3.42 9.15
C SER A 189 7.39 3.42 9.35
N ASP A 190 8.06 2.33 9.00
CA ASP A 190 9.52 2.28 9.06
C ASP A 190 10.16 3.36 8.18
N GLY A 191 9.59 3.63 6.99
CA GLY A 191 10.06 4.71 6.14
C GLY A 191 9.90 6.11 6.77
N PHE A 192 8.84 6.36 7.56
CA PHE A 192 8.71 7.60 8.31
C PHE A 192 9.75 7.67 9.45
N LYS A 193 9.95 6.58 10.18
CA LYS A 193 10.98 6.50 11.24
C LYS A 193 12.38 6.77 10.68
N ASP A 194 12.70 6.22 9.51
CA ASP A 194 13.98 6.48 8.84
C ASP A 194 14.13 7.96 8.47
N LEU A 195 13.06 8.60 7.98
CA LEU A 195 13.05 10.03 7.61
C LEU A 195 13.33 10.94 8.81
N VAL A 196 12.81 10.59 10.00
CA VAL A 196 12.91 11.45 11.19
C VAL A 196 13.91 10.96 12.24
N ARG A 197 14.72 9.95 11.93
CA ARG A 197 15.65 9.32 12.87
C ARG A 197 16.62 10.31 13.53
N GLU A 198 17.31 11.10 12.71
CA GLU A 198 18.29 12.09 13.20
C GLU A 198 17.61 13.15 14.08
N GLN A 199 16.39 13.54 13.74
CA GLN A 199 15.64 14.48 14.56
C GLN A 199 15.28 13.85 15.91
N ALA A 200 14.76 12.62 15.93
CA ALA A 200 14.38 11.91 17.14
C ALA A 200 15.59 11.74 18.10
N GLU A 201 16.75 11.33 17.54
CA GLU A 201 17.98 11.19 18.30
C GLU A 201 18.49 12.53 18.86
N ARG A 202 18.51 13.60 18.07
CA ARG A 202 18.95 14.93 18.48
C ARG A 202 18.08 15.52 19.58
N GLU A 203 16.75 15.29 19.51
CA GLU A 203 15.78 15.86 20.43
C GLU A 203 15.48 14.96 21.64
N GLY A 204 15.94 13.69 21.62
CA GLY A 204 15.68 12.72 22.68
C GLY A 204 14.19 12.35 22.81
N LYS A 205 13.45 12.41 21.68
CA LYS A 205 12.01 12.13 21.62
C LYS A 205 11.73 10.77 20.98
N SER A 206 10.56 10.19 21.32
CA SER A 206 10.09 8.99 20.62
C SER A 206 9.64 9.32 19.17
N TYR A 207 9.59 8.32 18.31
CA TYR A 207 9.09 8.49 16.94
C TYR A 207 7.62 8.94 16.90
N GLU A 208 6.81 8.51 17.86
CA GLU A 208 5.42 8.94 18.01
C GLU A 208 5.34 10.43 18.33
N GLN A 209 6.16 10.92 19.27
CA GLN A 209 6.22 12.35 19.62
C GLN A 209 6.63 13.21 18.41
N ILE A 210 7.68 12.79 17.69
CA ILE A 210 8.11 13.48 16.45
C ILE A 210 7.00 13.41 15.39
N GLY A 211 6.32 12.27 15.27
CA GLY A 211 5.21 12.08 14.34
C GLY A 211 4.03 13.00 14.63
N ASP A 212 3.65 13.16 15.89
CA ASP A 212 2.57 14.05 16.31
C ASP A 212 2.93 15.53 16.09
N GLU A 213 4.19 15.89 16.35
CA GLU A 213 4.72 17.23 16.06
C GLU A 213 4.74 17.50 14.54
N PHE A 214 5.16 16.52 13.74
CA PHE A 214 5.12 16.59 12.28
C PHE A 214 3.68 16.83 11.77
N VAL A 215 2.70 16.08 12.29
CA VAL A 215 1.30 16.25 11.91
C VAL A 215 0.83 17.67 12.22
N LYS A 216 1.08 18.18 13.44
CA LYS A 216 0.68 19.53 13.83
C LYS A 216 1.35 20.62 12.99
N ALA A 217 2.61 20.44 12.62
CA ALA A 217 3.38 21.42 11.86
C ALA A 217 3.06 21.41 10.36
N HIS A 218 2.90 20.22 9.76
CA HIS A 218 2.83 20.05 8.30
C HIS A 218 1.46 19.57 7.79
N ARG A 219 0.56 19.16 8.68
CA ARG A 219 -0.80 18.69 8.37
C ARG A 219 -1.79 19.31 9.35
N SER A 220 -1.79 20.61 9.46
CA SER A 220 -2.58 21.39 10.44
C SER A 220 -4.10 21.15 10.34
N SER A 221 -4.59 20.72 9.17
CA SER A 221 -5.98 20.28 8.96
C SER A 221 -6.32 18.95 9.62
N SER A 222 -5.33 18.15 10.07
CA SER A 222 -5.59 16.86 10.71
C SER A 222 -6.54 17.01 11.91
N ILE A 223 -7.65 16.28 11.85
CA ILE A 223 -8.65 16.28 12.93
C ILE A 223 -8.16 15.44 14.12
N ILE A 224 -7.48 14.32 13.88
CA ILE A 224 -6.96 13.47 14.96
C ILE A 224 -5.69 14.01 15.61
N GLN A 225 -4.98 14.95 14.96
CA GLN A 225 -3.78 15.67 15.46
C GLN A 225 -2.66 14.76 16.00
N ARG A 226 -2.58 13.55 15.51
CA ARG A 226 -1.51 12.58 15.78
C ARG A 226 -1.13 11.82 14.53
N ILE A 227 0.03 11.18 14.58
CA ILE A 227 0.40 10.23 13.55
C ILE A 227 -0.46 8.95 13.65
N ALA A 228 -0.86 8.38 12.52
CA ALA A 228 -1.57 7.11 12.50
C ALA A 228 -0.62 5.92 12.64
N SER A 229 -1.11 4.79 13.13
CA SER A 229 -0.36 3.54 13.11
C SER A 229 -0.50 2.81 11.76
N THR A 230 0.41 1.89 11.47
CA THR A 230 0.33 1.02 10.30
C THR A 230 -0.88 0.09 10.35
N GLU A 231 -1.29 -0.31 11.55
CA GLU A 231 -2.45 -1.17 11.81
C GLU A 231 -3.77 -0.46 11.50
N GLU A 232 -3.88 0.85 11.76
CA GLU A 232 -5.07 1.63 11.39
C GLU A 232 -5.29 1.61 9.87
N VAL A 233 -4.22 1.70 9.08
CA VAL A 233 -4.29 1.56 7.63
C VAL A 233 -4.61 0.12 7.22
N ALA A 234 -3.96 -0.87 7.83
CA ALA A 234 -4.17 -2.28 7.54
C ALA A 234 -5.62 -2.71 7.81
N ASN A 235 -6.26 -2.22 8.87
CA ASN A 235 -7.66 -2.51 9.18
C ASN A 235 -8.61 -2.13 8.04
N MET A 236 -8.41 -0.96 7.42
CA MET A 236 -9.20 -0.54 6.26
C MET A 236 -8.94 -1.47 5.06
N VAL A 237 -7.69 -1.86 4.83
CA VAL A 237 -7.34 -2.75 3.70
C VAL A 237 -7.94 -4.14 3.90
N VAL A 238 -7.87 -4.71 5.09
CA VAL A 238 -8.50 -6.00 5.41
C VAL A 238 -10.01 -5.94 5.18
N TYR A 239 -10.68 -4.88 5.65
CA TYR A 239 -12.10 -4.67 5.41
C TYR A 239 -12.43 -4.61 3.91
N ILE A 240 -11.72 -3.79 3.14
CA ILE A 240 -12.03 -3.58 1.72
C ILE A 240 -11.70 -4.82 0.86
N CYS A 241 -10.85 -5.73 1.34
CA CYS A 241 -10.58 -7.02 0.72
C CYS A 241 -11.62 -8.09 1.08
N SER A 242 -12.49 -7.83 2.05
CA SER A 242 -13.47 -8.81 2.55
C SER A 242 -14.71 -8.95 1.66
N PRO A 243 -15.48 -10.05 1.79
CA PRO A 243 -16.80 -10.16 1.18
C PRO A 243 -17.78 -9.09 1.65
N GLN A 244 -17.63 -8.59 2.88
CA GLN A 244 -18.49 -7.56 3.47
C GLN A 244 -18.39 -6.21 2.74
N ALA A 245 -17.27 -5.96 2.04
CA ALA A 245 -17.05 -4.76 1.25
C ALA A 245 -17.45 -4.91 -0.24
N SER A 246 -18.24 -5.94 -0.61
CA SER A 246 -18.58 -6.26 -2.01
C SER A 246 -19.31 -5.13 -2.75
N ALA A 247 -19.98 -4.21 -2.06
CA ALA A 247 -20.64 -3.06 -2.63
C ALA A 247 -19.71 -1.83 -2.77
N THR A 248 -18.45 -1.92 -2.32
CA THR A 248 -17.48 -0.82 -2.37
C THR A 248 -16.48 -1.06 -3.49
N THR A 249 -16.61 -0.30 -4.59
CA THR A 249 -15.69 -0.36 -5.73
C THR A 249 -15.53 1.01 -6.39
N GLY A 250 -14.34 1.29 -6.91
CA GLY A 250 -13.98 2.58 -7.49
C GLY A 250 -13.90 3.71 -6.47
N ALA A 251 -13.79 3.39 -5.19
CA ALA A 251 -13.74 4.35 -4.11
C ALA A 251 -12.29 4.74 -3.75
N SER A 252 -12.15 5.96 -3.21
CA SER A 252 -10.94 6.48 -2.58
C SER A 252 -11.22 6.61 -1.09
N LEU A 253 -10.74 5.63 -0.31
CA LEU A 253 -11.04 5.47 1.11
C LEU A 253 -9.93 6.08 1.96
N ARG A 254 -10.25 7.13 2.68
CA ARG A 254 -9.27 7.87 3.50
C ARG A 254 -9.04 7.19 4.85
N VAL A 255 -7.78 7.08 5.23
CA VAL A 255 -7.29 6.74 6.58
C VAL A 255 -6.23 7.79 6.92
N ASP A 256 -6.65 9.04 6.85
CA ASP A 256 -5.77 10.22 6.86
C ASP A 256 -5.93 11.10 8.12
N GLY A 257 -6.78 10.66 9.05
CA GLY A 257 -7.04 11.45 10.25
C GLY A 257 -7.74 12.79 10.00
N GLY A 258 -8.40 12.93 8.85
CA GLY A 258 -9.09 14.16 8.46
C GLY A 258 -8.15 15.25 7.93
N VAL A 259 -7.02 14.86 7.32
CA VAL A 259 -6.07 15.81 6.71
C VAL A 259 -6.67 16.46 5.45
N VAL A 260 -7.42 15.71 4.64
CA VAL A 260 -8.05 16.25 3.44
C VAL A 260 -9.34 16.96 3.80
N ASP A 261 -9.42 18.26 3.52
CA ASP A 261 -10.53 19.16 3.92
C ASP A 261 -11.83 18.99 3.13
N THR A 262 -11.90 18.07 2.18
CA THR A 262 -13.12 17.82 1.39
C THR A 262 -13.94 16.67 1.96
N ILE A 263 -15.27 16.76 1.82
CA ILE A 263 -16.22 15.69 2.14
C ILE A 263 -16.39 14.71 0.98
#